data_14319d97d351a1a42f77eea4b291c4aa
#
_entry.id   14319d97d351a1a42f77eea4b291c4aa
#
_cell.length_a   1.000
_cell.length_b   1.000
_cell.length_c   1.000
_cell.angle_alpha   90.00
_cell.angle_beta   90.00
_cell.angle_gamma   90.00
#
_symmetry.space_group_name_H-M   'P 1'
#
loop_
_entity.id
_entity.type
_entity.pdbx_description
1 polymer ?
#
loop_
_entity_poly.entity_id
_entity_poly.type
_entity_poly.pdbx_seq_one_letter_code
_entity_poly.pdbx_strand_id
1 'polypeptide(L)'
;MIWDVEFHKDFLEFPEIVKTEILAKAELLGLLGPNLKRPHADTLNGSSYANMKELRFSASDGVWRVAFAFDPKRSAILLTTGNKVRQSQKRFYQQLIEVADCRFRAHLAKVKENPKQ
;
A
#
# COMPACT_ATOMS: atom_id res chain seq x y z
N MET A 1 -8.01 -9.73 1.17
CA MET A 1 -7.35 -8.47 0.81
C MET A 1 -8.39 -7.41 0.49
N ILE A 2 -8.16 -6.21 0.98
CA ILE A 2 -9.08 -5.08 0.81
C ILE A 2 -8.34 -3.95 0.12
N TRP A 3 -9.02 -3.29 -0.83
CA TRP A 3 -8.49 -2.11 -1.50
C TRP A 3 -9.21 -0.89 -0.94
N ASP A 4 -8.48 0.05 -0.36
CA ASP A 4 -9.05 1.31 0.07
C ASP A 4 -9.81 1.96 -1.09
N VAL A 5 -10.97 2.57 -0.82
CA VAL A 5 -11.83 3.14 -1.86
C VAL A 5 -11.10 4.20 -2.68
N GLU A 6 -10.36 5.09 -2.03
CA GLU A 6 -9.61 6.14 -2.73
C GLU A 6 -8.44 5.54 -3.52
N PHE A 7 -7.76 4.53 -2.98
CA PHE A 7 -6.72 3.83 -3.71
C PHE A 7 -7.28 3.17 -4.97
N HIS A 8 -8.46 2.54 -4.87
CA HIS A 8 -9.10 1.90 -6.02
C HIS A 8 -9.41 2.92 -7.13
N LYS A 9 -9.89 4.10 -6.75
CA LYS A 9 -10.14 5.18 -7.70
C LYS A 9 -8.86 5.61 -8.41
N ASP A 10 -7.79 5.80 -7.65
CA ASP A 10 -6.47 6.16 -8.20
C ASP A 10 -5.96 5.08 -9.16
N PHE A 11 -6.13 3.82 -8.79
CA PHE A 11 -5.70 2.67 -9.58
C PHE A 11 -6.31 2.70 -10.99
N LEU A 12 -7.58 3.04 -11.11
CA LEU A 12 -8.27 3.06 -12.39
C LEU A 12 -7.66 4.07 -13.39
N GLU A 13 -6.98 5.09 -12.87
CA GLU A 13 -6.37 6.15 -13.69
C GLU A 13 -4.91 5.85 -14.08
N PHE A 14 -4.30 4.81 -13.55
CA PHE A 14 -2.89 4.50 -13.84
C PHE A 14 -2.72 3.90 -15.23
N PRO A 15 -1.53 4.05 -15.84
CA PRO A 15 -1.20 3.34 -17.08
C PRO A 15 -1.33 1.83 -16.92
N GLU A 16 -1.66 1.14 -18.00
CA GLU A 16 -1.89 -0.31 -17.99
C GLU A 16 -0.71 -1.10 -17.43
N ILE A 17 0.53 -0.69 -17.75
CA ILE A 17 1.71 -1.37 -17.26
C ILE A 17 1.83 -1.27 -15.73
N VAL A 18 1.45 -0.13 -15.16
CA VAL A 18 1.44 0.07 -13.71
C VAL A 18 0.36 -0.78 -13.05
N LYS A 19 -0.85 -0.78 -13.65
CA LYS A 19 -1.96 -1.63 -13.15
C LYS A 19 -1.55 -3.11 -13.13
N THR A 20 -0.92 -3.58 -14.18
CA THR A 20 -0.47 -4.97 -14.30
C THR A 20 0.51 -5.32 -13.18
N GLU A 21 1.47 -4.43 -12.90
CA GLU A 21 2.45 -4.65 -11.84
C GLU A 21 1.81 -4.62 -10.45
N ILE A 22 0.85 -3.73 -10.21
CA ILE A 22 0.12 -3.67 -8.94
C ILE A 22 -0.64 -4.98 -8.72
N LEU A 23 -1.34 -5.47 -9.75
CA LEU A 23 -2.10 -6.72 -9.65
C LEU A 23 -1.18 -7.91 -9.39
N ALA A 24 -0.02 -7.96 -10.05
CA ALA A 24 0.95 -9.03 -9.82
C ALA A 24 1.47 -9.02 -8.38
N LYS A 25 1.79 -7.85 -7.83
CA LYS A 25 2.25 -7.72 -6.45
C LYS A 25 1.14 -8.03 -5.45
N ALA A 26 -0.09 -7.61 -5.75
CA ALA A 26 -1.24 -7.94 -4.92
C ALA A 26 -1.49 -9.45 -4.87
N GLU A 27 -1.31 -10.15 -6.00
CA GLU A 27 -1.43 -11.60 -6.04
C GLU A 27 -0.37 -12.28 -5.16
N LEU A 28 0.88 -11.84 -5.25
CA LEU A 28 1.95 -12.34 -4.38
C LEU A 28 1.63 -12.10 -2.90
N LEU A 29 1.13 -10.92 -2.59
CA LEU A 29 0.74 -10.58 -1.22
C LEU A 29 -0.38 -11.49 -0.73
N GLY A 30 -1.36 -11.80 -1.58
CA GLY A 30 -2.43 -12.72 -1.25
C GLY A 30 -1.94 -14.14 -0.96
N LEU A 31 -0.90 -14.59 -1.70
CA LEU A 31 -0.33 -15.93 -1.51
C LEU A 31 0.59 -16.02 -0.29
N LEU A 32 1.43 -15.03 -0.07
CA LEU A 32 2.49 -15.08 0.94
C LEU A 32 2.16 -14.32 2.23
N GLY A 33 1.18 -13.41 2.18
CA GLY A 33 0.77 -12.64 3.34
C GLY A 33 1.94 -11.92 4.00
N PRO A 34 2.05 -11.98 5.35
CA PRO A 34 3.13 -11.31 6.08
C PRO A 34 4.53 -11.83 5.75
N ASN A 35 4.63 -12.98 5.08
CA ASN A 35 5.92 -13.56 4.67
C ASN A 35 6.48 -12.92 3.41
N LEU A 36 5.72 -12.09 2.72
CA LEU A 36 6.22 -11.39 1.55
C LEU A 36 7.30 -10.39 1.95
N LYS A 37 8.48 -10.52 1.34
CA LYS A 37 9.68 -9.76 1.70
C LYS A 37 10.35 -9.18 0.45
N ARG A 38 11.51 -8.53 0.63
CA ARG A 38 12.30 -8.04 -0.49
C ARG A 38 12.58 -9.15 -1.50
N PRO A 39 12.60 -8.82 -2.78
CA PRO A 39 12.51 -7.46 -3.36
C PRO A 39 11.09 -6.93 -3.52
N HIS A 40 10.07 -7.73 -3.18
CA HIS A 40 8.66 -7.41 -3.47
C HIS A 40 8.01 -6.49 -2.44
N ALA A 41 8.42 -6.61 -1.17
CA ALA A 41 7.85 -5.82 -0.06
C ALA A 41 8.89 -5.54 1.00
N ASP A 42 8.66 -4.49 1.78
CA ASP A 42 9.52 -4.11 2.90
C ASP A 42 8.71 -3.31 3.92
N THR A 43 9.29 -3.08 5.08
CA THR A 43 8.71 -2.23 6.11
C THR A 43 8.75 -0.77 5.66
N LEU A 44 7.67 -0.05 5.91
CA LEU A 44 7.59 1.39 5.62
C LEU A 44 7.88 2.15 6.92
N ASN A 45 9.14 2.54 7.08
CA ASN A 45 9.62 3.21 8.29
C ASN A 45 9.08 4.64 8.38
N GLY A 46 8.72 5.07 9.59
CA GLY A 46 8.23 6.43 9.83
C GLY A 46 6.72 6.54 9.95
N SER A 47 5.99 5.46 9.70
CA SER A 47 4.55 5.42 9.91
C SER A 47 4.21 5.44 11.41
N SER A 48 3.04 5.97 11.75
CA SER A 48 2.47 5.85 13.10
C SER A 48 2.09 4.41 13.43
N TYR A 49 2.05 3.53 12.42
CA TYR A 49 1.70 2.12 12.58
C TYR A 49 2.92 1.26 12.31
N ALA A 50 3.33 0.48 13.32
CA ALA A 50 4.54 -0.33 13.24
C ALA A 50 4.48 -1.40 12.13
N ASN A 51 3.28 -1.82 11.75
CA ASN A 51 3.06 -2.83 10.73
C ASN A 51 2.80 -2.26 9.34
N MET A 52 3.01 -0.96 9.14
CA MET A 52 2.89 -0.37 7.80
C MET A 52 4.03 -0.86 6.92
N LYS A 53 3.68 -1.29 5.71
CA LYS A 53 4.61 -1.87 4.74
C LYS A 53 4.42 -1.25 3.36
N GLU A 54 5.32 -1.57 2.44
CA GLU A 54 5.24 -1.12 1.06
C GLU A 54 5.47 -2.30 0.11
N LEU A 55 4.68 -2.36 -0.96
CA LEU A 55 4.99 -3.16 -2.13
C LEU A 55 5.93 -2.34 -3.02
N ARG A 56 6.87 -3.00 -3.67
CA ARG A 56 7.96 -2.35 -4.42
C ARG A 56 8.01 -2.89 -5.84
N PHE A 57 8.01 -1.99 -6.81
CA PHE A 57 8.20 -2.37 -8.22
C PHE A 57 8.65 -1.18 -9.04
N SER A 58 9.13 -1.47 -10.26
CA SER A 58 9.49 -0.45 -11.26
C SER A 58 8.64 -0.67 -12.50
N ALA A 59 8.18 0.41 -13.10
CA ALA A 59 7.40 0.36 -14.33
C ALA A 59 7.49 1.70 -15.04
N SER A 60 7.59 1.70 -16.36
CA SER A 60 7.59 2.91 -17.20
C SER A 60 8.56 3.99 -16.68
N ASP A 61 9.81 3.62 -16.43
CA ASP A 61 10.85 4.51 -15.89
C ASP A 61 10.55 5.06 -14.50
N GLY A 62 9.50 4.55 -13.87
CA GLY A 62 9.13 4.96 -12.52
C GLY A 62 9.57 3.97 -11.46
N VAL A 63 9.71 4.47 -10.25
CA VAL A 63 9.98 3.66 -9.06
C VAL A 63 8.75 3.77 -8.17
N TRP A 64 7.97 2.71 -8.12
CA TRP A 64 6.63 2.72 -7.52
C TRP A 64 6.62 2.04 -6.17
N ARG A 65 5.80 2.58 -5.27
CA ARG A 65 5.56 1.99 -3.94
C ARG A 65 4.07 2.01 -3.67
N VAL A 66 3.55 0.90 -3.12
CA VAL A 66 2.15 0.81 -2.68
C VAL A 66 2.17 0.54 -1.19
N ALA A 67 1.67 1.50 -0.40
CA ALA A 67 1.60 1.34 1.04
C ALA A 67 0.45 0.42 1.40
N PHE A 68 0.69 -0.50 2.33
CA PHE A 68 -0.32 -1.42 2.83
C PHE A 68 -0.03 -1.81 4.28
N ALA A 69 -1.04 -2.31 4.97
CA ALA A 69 -0.87 -2.86 6.31
C ALA A 69 -1.89 -3.97 6.53
N PHE A 70 -1.59 -4.89 7.45
CA PHE A 70 -2.55 -5.90 7.86
C PHE A 70 -3.37 -5.36 9.02
N ASP A 71 -4.69 -5.48 8.93
CA ASP A 71 -5.58 -5.05 10.00
C ASP A 71 -5.71 -6.13 11.09
N PRO A 72 -6.43 -5.87 12.20
CA PRO A 72 -6.60 -6.87 13.26
C PRO A 72 -7.27 -8.16 12.81
N LYS A 73 -7.99 -8.15 11.70
CA LYS A 73 -8.61 -9.34 11.10
C LYS A 73 -7.68 -10.07 10.14
N ARG A 74 -6.40 -9.64 10.09
CA ARG A 74 -5.35 -10.21 9.23
C ARG A 74 -5.59 -10.04 7.74
N SER A 75 -6.43 -9.07 7.36
CA SER A 75 -6.58 -8.68 5.96
C SER A 75 -5.55 -7.63 5.59
N ALA A 76 -4.93 -7.78 4.43
CA ALA A 76 -4.06 -6.76 3.89
C ALA A 76 -4.92 -5.64 3.29
N ILE A 77 -4.65 -4.41 3.68
CA ILE A 77 -5.35 -3.24 3.17
C ILE A 77 -4.40 -2.45 2.29
N LEU A 78 -4.69 -2.37 1.00
CA LEU A 78 -3.91 -1.55 0.06
C LEU A 78 -4.42 -0.11 0.17
N LEU A 79 -3.53 0.82 0.49
CA LEU A 79 -3.90 2.15 0.97
C LEU A 79 -3.66 3.28 -0.03
N THR A 80 -2.47 3.35 -0.60
CA THR A 80 -2.11 4.42 -1.51
C THR A 80 -0.85 4.03 -2.26
N THR A 81 -0.58 4.71 -3.37
CA THR A 81 0.60 4.47 -4.16
C THR A 81 1.26 5.78 -4.53
N GLY A 82 2.54 5.71 -4.84
CA GLY A 82 3.30 6.84 -5.33
C GLY A 82 4.44 6.39 -6.22
N ASN A 83 4.84 7.30 -7.11
CA ASN A 83 5.99 7.15 -7.99
C ASN A 83 7.06 8.11 -7.51
N LYS A 84 8.22 7.59 -7.11
CA LYS A 84 9.23 8.42 -6.48
C LYS A 84 10.20 9.12 -7.45
N VAL A 85 9.86 9.16 -8.71
CA VAL A 85 10.62 9.89 -9.73
C VAL A 85 10.50 11.40 -9.50
N ARG A 86 11.62 12.12 -9.65
CA ARG A 86 11.71 13.59 -9.60
C ARG A 86 11.46 14.24 -8.25
N GLN A 87 11.55 13.49 -7.18
CA GLN A 87 11.51 14.11 -5.84
C GLN A 87 12.49 13.40 -4.92
N SER A 88 12.86 14.07 -3.82
CA SER A 88 13.74 13.47 -2.85
C SER A 88 13.05 12.28 -2.19
N GLN A 89 13.84 11.29 -1.79
CA GLN A 89 13.32 10.11 -1.11
C GLN A 89 12.58 10.50 0.18
N LYS A 90 13.14 11.44 0.94
CA LYS A 90 12.53 11.91 2.18
C LYS A 90 11.14 12.49 1.94
N ARG A 91 11.02 13.39 0.97
CA ARG A 91 9.74 14.04 0.64
C ARG A 91 8.72 13.03 0.15
N PHE A 92 9.15 12.13 -0.73
CA PHE A 92 8.29 11.08 -1.27
C PHE A 92 7.68 10.25 -0.14
N TYR A 93 8.52 9.76 0.78
CA TYR A 93 8.04 8.90 1.87
C TYR A 93 7.20 9.66 2.90
N GLN A 94 7.49 10.92 3.16
CA GLN A 94 6.64 11.74 4.03
C GLN A 94 5.21 11.81 3.49
N GLN A 95 5.06 12.09 2.19
CA GLN A 95 3.75 12.18 1.55
C GLN A 95 3.03 10.83 1.52
N LEU A 96 3.75 9.78 1.16
CA LEU A 96 3.18 8.43 1.08
C LEU A 96 2.66 7.98 2.44
N ILE A 97 3.45 8.15 3.48
CA ILE A 97 3.11 7.75 4.84
C ILE A 97 1.94 8.55 5.38
N GLU A 98 1.90 9.86 5.14
CA GLU A 98 0.82 10.72 5.59
C GLU A 98 -0.54 10.23 5.06
N VAL A 99 -0.61 9.95 3.77
CA VAL A 99 -1.84 9.44 3.14
C VAL A 99 -2.16 8.04 3.65
N ALA A 100 -1.17 7.16 3.71
CA ALA A 100 -1.36 5.78 4.15
C ALA A 100 -1.87 5.72 5.59
N ASP A 101 -1.26 6.49 6.50
CA ASP A 101 -1.67 6.51 7.90
C ASP A 101 -3.09 7.02 8.06
N CYS A 102 -3.45 8.07 7.31
CA CYS A 102 -4.80 8.64 7.35
C CYS A 102 -5.84 7.60 6.90
N ARG A 103 -5.59 6.94 5.78
CA ARG A 103 -6.52 5.94 5.24
C ARG A 103 -6.61 4.70 6.12
N PHE A 104 -5.48 4.26 6.67
CA PHE A 104 -5.49 3.10 7.57
C PHE A 104 -6.23 3.40 8.87
N ARG A 105 -6.06 4.59 9.42
CA ARG A 105 -6.81 5.04 10.61
C ARG A 105 -8.31 4.98 10.34
N ALA A 106 -8.75 5.46 9.20
CA ALA A 106 -10.16 5.42 8.81
C ALA A 106 -10.66 3.97 8.68
N HIS A 107 -9.84 3.08 8.10
CA HIS A 107 -10.18 1.66 7.99
C HIS A 107 -10.32 1.02 9.37
N LEU A 108 -9.37 1.28 10.27
CA LEU A 108 -9.41 0.73 11.63
C LEU A 108 -10.66 1.19 12.40
N ALA A 109 -11.09 2.44 12.19
CA ALA A 109 -12.32 2.94 12.79
C ALA A 109 -13.54 2.17 12.30
N LYS A 110 -13.61 1.85 11.00
CA LYS A 110 -14.69 1.03 10.43
C LYS A 110 -14.70 -0.38 10.99
N VAL A 111 -13.53 -0.99 11.13
CA VAL A 111 -13.40 -2.34 11.69
C VAL A 111 -13.89 -2.37 13.15
N LYS A 112 -13.58 -1.33 13.92
CA LYS A 112 -14.02 -1.20 15.30
C LYS A 112 -15.53 -1.01 15.40
N GLU A 113 -16.14 -0.26 14.46
CA GLU A 113 -17.58 -0.03 14.42
C GLU A 113 -18.37 -1.29 14.03
N ASN A 114 -17.75 -2.18 13.25
CA ASN A 114 -18.40 -3.39 12.74
C ASN A 114 -17.57 -4.63 13.10
N PRO A 115 -17.46 -4.97 14.41
CA PRO A 115 -16.57 -6.05 14.85
C PRO A 115 -16.99 -7.44 14.39
N LYS A 116 -18.19 -7.61 13.88
CA LYS A 116 -18.72 -8.91 13.43
C LYS A 116 -18.50 -9.17 11.94
N GLN A 117 -17.90 -8.25 11.24
CA GLN A 117 -17.61 -8.43 9.82
C GLN A 117 -16.21 -8.95 9.57
#